data_77accf1e09e8a1041141ee4004e85850
#
_entry.id   77accf1e09e8a1041141ee4004e85850
#
_cell.length_a   1.000
_cell.length_b   1.000
_cell.length_c   1.000
_cell.angle_alpha   90.00
_cell.angle_beta   90.00
_cell.angle_gamma   90.00
#
_symmetry.space_group_name_H-M   'P 1'
#
loop_
_entity.id
_entity.type
_entity.pdbx_description
1 polymer ?
#
loop_
_entity_poly.entity_id
_entity_poly.type
_entity_poly.pdbx_seq_one_letter_code
_entity_poly.pdbx_strand_id
1 'polypeptide(L)'
;MSACPMVDCHTHTSFSDGHASFEDNVRAAAAASCRVMVSTDHLTLPASMDANCEVQVTEGDLPVHRLAFEDARKLAAQIVPELSFIYGFECDWYEGCEPLVERWSQGAVVRLGSVHWIGNPGDIAAGAPGTAG
;
A
#
# COMPACT_ATOMS: atom_id res chain seq x y z
N MET A 1 -2.97 1.64 -34.94
CA MET A 1 -3.48 2.21 -33.65
C MET A 1 -2.58 1.77 -32.51
N SER A 2 -2.03 2.71 -31.77
CA SER A 2 -1.35 2.38 -30.54
C SER A 2 -2.37 2.07 -29.44
N ALA A 3 -2.20 0.96 -28.72
CA ALA A 3 -3.01 0.69 -27.55
C ALA A 3 -2.71 1.72 -26.45
N CYS A 4 -3.71 2.06 -25.65
CA CYS A 4 -3.47 2.87 -24.44
C CYS A 4 -2.54 2.11 -23.51
N PRO A 5 -1.53 2.76 -22.94
CA PRO A 5 -0.66 2.11 -21.97
C PRO A 5 -1.48 1.67 -20.75
N MET A 6 -1.19 0.45 -20.24
CA MET A 6 -1.78 -0.01 -18.99
C MET A 6 -1.12 0.71 -17.82
N VAL A 7 -1.95 1.24 -16.94
CA VAL A 7 -1.52 1.90 -15.70
C VAL A 7 -2.32 1.31 -14.55
N ASP A 8 -1.65 0.89 -13.50
CA ASP A 8 -2.28 0.40 -12.28
C ASP A 8 -1.74 1.18 -11.09
N CYS A 9 -2.56 2.07 -10.55
CA CYS A 9 -2.18 2.97 -9.47
C CYS A 9 -2.64 2.49 -8.08
N HIS A 10 -3.13 1.26 -7.96
CA HIS A 10 -3.67 0.75 -6.71
C HIS A 10 -3.42 -0.75 -6.60
N THR A 11 -2.30 -1.13 -6.00
CA THR A 11 -1.91 -2.53 -5.82
C THR A 11 -1.51 -2.82 -4.38
N HIS A 12 -1.73 -4.05 -3.95
CA HIS A 12 -1.40 -4.52 -2.61
C HIS A 12 -0.48 -5.73 -2.66
N THR A 13 0.22 -5.98 -1.57
CA THR A 13 1.05 -7.16 -1.37
C THR A 13 0.64 -7.90 -0.09
N SER A 14 1.29 -9.03 0.14
CA SER A 14 1.12 -9.80 1.37
C SER A 14 1.66 -9.10 2.63
N PHE A 15 2.30 -7.95 2.49
CA PHE A 15 2.62 -7.09 3.63
C PHE A 15 1.38 -6.45 4.25
N SER A 16 0.33 -6.25 3.47
CA SER A 16 -0.96 -5.81 3.98
C SER A 16 -2.01 -6.90 3.75
N ASP A 17 -2.97 -6.70 2.86
CA ASP A 17 -4.07 -7.65 2.66
C ASP A 17 -4.06 -8.35 1.30
N GLY A 18 -3.01 -8.16 0.51
CA GLY A 18 -2.84 -8.87 -0.74
C GLY A 18 -2.29 -10.28 -0.55
N HIS A 19 -2.21 -11.04 -1.64
CA HIS A 19 -1.69 -12.41 -1.63
C HIS A 19 -0.37 -12.56 -2.37
N ALA A 20 0.08 -11.53 -3.07
CA ALA A 20 1.28 -11.55 -3.89
C ALA A 20 2.41 -10.77 -3.24
N SER A 21 3.65 -11.15 -3.57
CA SER A 21 4.82 -10.35 -3.21
C SER A 21 4.99 -9.17 -4.18
N PHE A 22 5.86 -8.23 -3.84
CA PHE A 22 6.27 -7.19 -4.80
C PHE A 22 6.83 -7.80 -6.09
N GLU A 23 7.64 -8.84 -5.98
CA GLU A 23 8.21 -9.52 -7.14
C GLU A 23 7.13 -10.12 -8.03
N ASP A 24 6.13 -10.79 -7.44
CA ASP A 24 5.00 -11.36 -8.18
C ASP A 24 4.26 -10.25 -8.95
N ASN A 25 4.04 -9.12 -8.32
CA ASN A 25 3.37 -7.97 -8.94
C ASN A 25 4.20 -7.41 -10.10
N VAL A 26 5.52 -7.32 -9.96
CA VAL A 26 6.41 -6.88 -11.04
C VAL A 26 6.35 -7.84 -12.23
N ARG A 27 6.37 -9.15 -11.97
CA ARG A 27 6.27 -10.16 -13.04
C ARG A 27 4.91 -10.13 -13.74
N ALA A 28 3.83 -9.91 -12.99
CA ALA A 28 2.50 -9.75 -13.56
C ALA A 28 2.41 -8.46 -14.42
N ALA A 29 3.01 -7.38 -13.96
CA ALA A 29 3.09 -6.14 -14.71
C ALA A 29 3.86 -6.31 -16.02
N ALA A 30 4.96 -7.06 -15.98
CA ALA A 30 5.72 -7.38 -17.19
C ALA A 30 4.87 -8.18 -18.19
N ALA A 31 4.17 -9.21 -17.72
CA ALA A 31 3.31 -10.04 -18.56
C ALA A 31 2.15 -9.25 -19.18
N ALA A 32 1.64 -8.25 -18.47
CA ALA A 32 0.53 -7.39 -18.92
C ALA A 32 0.98 -6.18 -19.74
N SER A 33 2.29 -6.00 -19.93
CA SER A 33 2.87 -4.81 -20.57
C SER A 33 2.45 -3.50 -19.86
N CYS A 34 2.40 -3.55 -18.54
CA CYS A 34 2.07 -2.41 -17.70
C CYS A 34 3.18 -1.35 -17.79
N ARG A 35 2.81 -0.08 -17.87
CA ARG A 35 3.76 1.04 -17.98
C ARG A 35 3.99 1.76 -16.67
N VAL A 36 2.97 1.80 -15.82
CA VAL A 36 3.05 2.42 -14.50
C VAL A 36 2.33 1.51 -13.51
N MET A 37 3.02 1.16 -12.45
CA MET A 37 2.40 0.43 -11.33
C MET A 37 2.80 1.12 -10.03
N VAL A 38 1.80 1.47 -9.23
CA VAL A 38 2.01 2.06 -7.91
C VAL A 38 1.69 1.00 -6.87
N SER A 39 2.65 0.72 -6.01
CA SER A 39 2.42 -0.11 -4.83
C SER A 39 1.75 0.76 -3.76
N THR A 40 0.60 0.33 -3.29
CA THR A 40 -0.21 1.09 -2.32
C THR A 40 -0.74 0.18 -1.22
N ASP A 41 0.14 -0.54 -0.55
CA ASP A 41 -0.24 -1.33 0.61
C ASP A 41 -0.91 -0.44 1.67
N HIS A 42 -1.80 -1.03 2.46
CA HIS A 42 -2.43 -0.31 3.57
C HIS A 42 -1.37 0.14 4.58
N LEU A 43 -1.34 1.44 4.82
CA LEU A 43 -0.42 2.03 5.77
C LEU A 43 -0.78 1.60 7.20
N THR A 44 0.22 1.50 8.02
CA THR A 44 0.13 1.28 9.46
C THR A 44 -1.00 2.09 10.10
N LEU A 45 -1.70 1.46 11.04
CA LEU A 45 -2.73 2.11 11.85
C LEU A 45 -2.31 2.11 13.32
N PRO A 46 -2.83 3.05 14.12
CA PRO A 46 -2.65 2.99 15.56
C PRO A 46 -3.21 1.67 16.12
N ALA A 47 -2.58 1.13 17.15
CA ALA A 47 -3.02 -0.12 17.78
C ALA A 47 -4.47 -0.04 18.30
N SER A 48 -4.94 1.15 18.63
CA SER A 48 -6.34 1.37 19.04
C SER A 48 -7.35 1.14 17.92
N MET A 49 -6.92 1.16 16.67
CA MET A 49 -7.78 0.96 15.51
C MET A 49 -7.67 -0.44 14.92
N ASP A 50 -6.50 -1.08 15.03
CA ASP A 50 -6.29 -2.44 14.55
C ASP A 50 -5.32 -3.17 15.47
N ALA A 51 -5.83 -3.67 16.56
CA ALA A 51 -5.03 -4.37 17.57
C ALA A 51 -4.42 -5.69 17.03
N ASN A 52 -5.04 -6.29 16.02
CA ASN A 52 -4.59 -7.57 15.46
C ASN A 52 -3.63 -7.41 14.28
N CYS A 53 -3.50 -6.21 13.74
CA CYS A 53 -2.62 -5.91 12.58
C CYS A 53 -2.87 -6.86 11.40
N GLU A 54 -4.13 -7.07 11.06
CA GLU A 54 -4.51 -8.08 10.05
C GLU A 54 -4.52 -7.54 8.61
N VAL A 55 -4.66 -6.23 8.45
CA VAL A 55 -4.95 -5.62 7.14
C VAL A 55 -3.84 -4.70 6.65
N GLN A 56 -3.08 -4.12 7.53
CA GLN A 56 -2.08 -3.09 7.21
C GLN A 56 -0.65 -3.56 7.44
N VAL A 57 0.29 -2.84 6.85
CA VAL A 57 1.71 -3.01 7.16
C VAL A 57 1.95 -2.59 8.61
N THR A 58 2.55 -3.46 9.43
CA THR A 58 2.86 -3.12 10.81
C THR A 58 4.00 -2.10 10.88
N GLU A 59 4.05 -1.30 11.93
CA GLU A 59 5.14 -0.33 12.12
C GLU A 59 6.51 -1.03 12.09
N GLY A 60 6.61 -2.20 12.72
CA GLY A 60 7.86 -2.98 12.74
C GLY A 60 8.28 -3.49 11.36
N ASP A 61 7.33 -3.71 10.47
CA ASP A 61 7.61 -4.22 9.13
C ASP A 61 7.92 -3.11 8.10
N LEU A 62 7.71 -1.85 8.43
CA LEU A 62 7.94 -0.76 7.48
C LEU A 62 9.35 -0.76 6.88
N PRO A 63 10.45 -0.97 7.64
CA PRO A 63 11.78 -1.05 7.05
C PRO A 63 11.95 -2.21 6.08
N VAL A 64 11.41 -3.39 6.42
CA VAL A 64 11.47 -4.58 5.57
C VAL A 64 10.63 -4.39 4.32
N HIS A 65 9.46 -3.80 4.45
CA HIS A 65 8.58 -3.44 3.35
C HIS A 65 9.31 -2.56 2.33
N ARG A 66 9.99 -1.53 2.82
CA ARG A 66 10.76 -0.61 1.97
C ARG A 66 11.89 -1.34 1.23
N LEU A 67 12.65 -2.19 1.93
CA LEU A 67 13.74 -2.95 1.33
C LEU A 67 13.22 -3.93 0.29
N ALA A 68 12.13 -4.63 0.57
CA ALA A 68 11.52 -5.57 -0.37
C ALA A 68 11.04 -4.84 -1.64
N PHE A 69 10.47 -3.64 -1.50
CA PHE A 69 10.10 -2.81 -2.64
C PHE A 69 11.33 -2.45 -3.48
N GLU A 70 12.42 -1.99 -2.85
CA GLU A 70 13.63 -1.59 -3.57
C GLU A 70 14.26 -2.78 -4.32
N ASP A 71 14.24 -3.98 -3.75
CA ASP A 71 14.71 -5.18 -4.42
C ASP A 71 13.84 -5.51 -5.65
N ALA A 72 12.53 -5.40 -5.51
CA ALA A 72 11.61 -5.62 -6.63
C ALA A 72 11.76 -4.54 -7.71
N ARG A 73 12.05 -3.31 -7.33
CA ARG A 73 12.32 -2.23 -8.28
C ARG A 73 13.57 -2.50 -9.10
N LYS A 74 14.61 -3.03 -8.49
CA LYS A 74 15.83 -3.46 -9.20
C LYS A 74 15.52 -4.58 -10.17
N LEU A 75 14.73 -5.55 -9.77
CA LEU A 75 14.27 -6.62 -10.66
C LEU A 75 13.48 -6.05 -11.84
N ALA A 76 12.54 -5.12 -11.57
CA ALA A 76 11.76 -4.48 -12.62
C ALA A 76 12.65 -3.80 -13.66
N ALA A 77 13.71 -3.11 -13.22
CA ALA A 77 14.67 -2.48 -14.14
C ALA A 77 15.37 -3.47 -15.06
N GLN A 78 15.51 -4.72 -14.63
CA GLN A 78 16.13 -5.78 -15.42
C GLN A 78 15.17 -6.45 -16.39
N ILE A 79 13.93 -6.77 -15.94
CA ILE A 79 13.01 -7.61 -16.75
C ILE A 79 11.95 -6.80 -17.47
N VAL A 80 11.63 -5.58 -17.01
CA VAL A 80 10.61 -4.73 -17.60
C VAL A 80 11.02 -3.25 -17.49
N PRO A 81 12.11 -2.84 -18.17
CA PRO A 81 12.68 -1.49 -18.00
C PRO A 81 11.73 -0.36 -18.36
N GLU A 82 10.66 -0.64 -19.13
CA GLU A 82 9.64 0.35 -19.47
C GLU A 82 8.65 0.63 -18.32
N LEU A 83 8.64 -0.20 -17.28
CA LEU A 83 7.75 -0.03 -16.14
C LEU A 83 8.27 1.04 -15.19
N SER A 84 7.44 2.04 -14.91
CA SER A 84 7.63 2.92 -13.75
C SER A 84 6.99 2.27 -12.54
N PHE A 85 7.82 1.72 -11.64
CA PHE A 85 7.36 1.08 -10.41
C PHE A 85 7.56 2.05 -9.25
N ILE A 86 6.46 2.47 -8.64
CA ILE A 86 6.41 3.61 -7.72
C ILE A 86 6.00 3.16 -6.33
N TYR A 87 6.71 3.65 -5.31
CA TYR A 87 6.44 3.36 -3.90
C TYR A 87 5.35 4.28 -3.36
N GLY A 88 4.35 3.70 -2.73
CA GLY A 88 3.26 4.44 -2.15
C GLY A 88 2.53 3.65 -1.07
N PHE A 89 1.48 4.24 -0.55
CA PHE A 89 0.59 3.64 0.44
C PHE A 89 -0.85 4.07 0.21
N GLU A 90 -1.77 3.21 0.61
CA GLU A 90 -3.16 3.57 0.83
C GLU A 90 -3.32 3.96 2.30
N CYS A 91 -3.70 5.21 2.54
CA CYS A 91 -3.71 5.81 3.87
C CYS A 91 -5.14 6.05 4.32
N ASP A 92 -5.57 5.41 5.41
CA ASP A 92 -6.89 5.65 5.98
C ASP A 92 -6.94 7.02 6.64
N TRP A 93 -8.06 7.71 6.41
CA TRP A 93 -8.33 8.93 7.14
C TRP A 93 -9.02 8.61 8.48
N TYR A 94 -8.55 9.23 9.53
CA TYR A 94 -9.13 9.27 10.86
C TYR A 94 -8.68 10.55 11.55
N GLU A 95 -9.41 10.97 12.55
CA GLU A 95 -9.05 12.20 13.27
C GLU A 95 -7.65 12.09 13.90
N GLY A 96 -6.79 13.07 13.61
CA GLY A 96 -5.41 13.10 14.10
C GLY A 96 -4.43 12.26 13.30
N CYS A 97 -4.82 11.79 12.11
CA CYS A 97 -3.98 10.89 11.31
C CYS A 97 -2.74 11.57 10.71
N GLU A 98 -2.78 12.87 10.45
CA GLU A 98 -1.78 13.54 9.63
C GLU A 98 -0.33 13.33 10.10
N PRO A 99 0.03 13.55 11.38
CA PRO A 99 1.41 13.35 11.80
C PRO A 99 1.85 11.88 11.76
N LEU A 100 0.92 10.94 11.97
CA LEU A 100 1.21 9.51 11.91
C LEU A 100 1.41 9.07 10.46
N VAL A 101 0.55 9.51 9.55
CA VAL A 101 0.67 9.21 8.13
C VAL A 101 2.01 9.74 7.61
N GLU A 102 2.38 10.96 7.94
CA GLU A 102 3.65 11.55 7.53
C GLU A 102 4.84 10.73 8.05
N ARG A 103 4.80 10.34 9.31
CA ARG A 103 5.87 9.55 9.94
C ARG A 103 6.02 8.16 9.32
N TRP A 104 4.92 7.43 9.15
CA TRP A 104 4.95 6.05 8.70
C TRP A 104 5.11 5.89 7.19
N SER A 105 4.70 6.88 6.41
CA SER A 105 4.79 6.83 4.94
C SER A 105 6.05 7.48 4.38
N GLN A 106 7.11 7.57 5.17
CA GLN A 106 8.39 8.13 4.73
C GLN A 106 8.88 7.43 3.47
N GLY A 107 9.27 8.24 2.49
CA GLY A 107 9.76 7.74 1.20
C GLY A 107 8.66 7.42 0.18
N ALA A 108 7.40 7.45 0.55
CA ALA A 108 6.32 7.26 -0.41
C ALA A 108 6.23 8.44 -1.37
N VAL A 109 6.08 8.13 -2.65
CA VAL A 109 5.86 9.12 -3.71
C VAL A 109 4.36 9.38 -3.88
N VAL A 110 3.55 8.35 -3.70
CA VAL A 110 2.09 8.41 -3.84
C VAL A 110 1.44 8.00 -2.52
N ARG A 111 0.44 8.75 -2.10
CA ARG A 111 -0.43 8.42 -0.98
C ARG A 111 -1.86 8.51 -1.45
N LEU A 112 -2.54 7.35 -1.48
CA LEU A 112 -3.97 7.31 -1.74
C LEU A 112 -4.70 7.52 -0.42
N GLY A 113 -5.63 8.46 -0.39
CA GLY A 113 -6.48 8.65 0.77
C GLY A 113 -7.70 7.76 0.68
N SER A 114 -8.07 7.11 1.78
CA SER A 114 -9.28 6.30 1.84
C SER A 114 -10.02 6.53 3.16
N VAL A 115 -11.31 6.26 3.15
CA VAL A 115 -12.17 6.34 4.33
C VAL A 115 -12.84 4.97 4.49
N HIS A 116 -12.25 4.11 5.31
CA HIS A 116 -12.78 2.79 5.60
C HIS A 116 -13.54 2.75 6.94
N TRP A 117 -13.34 3.73 7.79
CA TRP A 117 -13.83 3.74 9.16
C TRP A 117 -14.78 4.90 9.38
N ILE A 118 -15.91 4.63 10.05
CA ILE A 118 -16.94 5.61 10.40
C ILE A 118 -17.07 5.61 11.91
N GLY A 119 -16.95 6.79 12.53
CA GLY A 119 -17.01 6.95 13.98
C GLY A 119 -15.64 7.29 14.58
N ASN A 120 -15.54 7.16 15.89
CA ASN A 120 -14.30 7.45 16.60
C ASN A 120 -13.36 6.24 16.60
N PRO A 121 -12.02 6.44 16.62
CA PRO A 121 -11.08 5.33 16.69
C PRO A 121 -11.35 4.36 17.84
N GLY A 122 -11.76 4.86 18.99
CA GLY A 122 -12.13 4.01 20.13
C GLY A 122 -13.34 3.13 19.86
N ASP A 123 -14.32 3.62 19.12
CA ASP A 123 -15.50 2.84 18.75
C ASP A 123 -15.13 1.74 17.75
N ILE A 124 -14.22 2.03 16.84
CA ILE A 124 -13.70 1.05 15.88
C ILE A 124 -13.01 -0.09 16.62
N ALA A 125 -12.12 0.23 17.55
CA ALA A 125 -11.40 -0.77 18.36
C ALA A 125 -12.34 -1.61 19.23
N ALA A 126 -13.48 -1.03 19.65
CA ALA A 126 -14.52 -1.74 20.39
C ALA A 126 -15.43 -2.59 19.49
N GLY A 127 -15.29 -2.51 18.18
CA GLY A 127 -16.12 -3.25 17.24
C GLY A 127 -17.53 -2.69 17.09
N ALA A 128 -17.71 -1.39 17.25
CA ALA A 128 -19.02 -0.75 17.10
C ALA A 128 -19.60 -0.95 15.69
N PRO A 129 -20.93 -1.13 15.55
CA PRO A 129 -21.56 -1.32 14.24
C PRO A 129 -21.33 -0.13 13.30
N GLY A 130 -21.10 -0.43 12.02
CA GLY A 130 -20.92 0.58 10.98
C GLY A 130 -19.56 1.24 10.95
N THR A 131 -18.57 0.72 11.67
CA THR A 131 -17.21 1.30 11.72
C THR A 131 -16.38 1.00 10.49
N ALA A 132 -16.57 -0.15 9.86
CA ALA A 132 -15.87 -0.50 8.63
C ALA A 132 -16.72 -0.20 7.40
N GLY A 133 -16.16 0.57 6.48
CA GLY A 133 -16.80 0.91 5.21
C GLY A 133 -16.41 -0.03 4.08
#